data_a905067c5b7cbb4c16e489f389a47200
#
_entry.id   a905067c5b7cbb4c16e489f389a47200
#
_cell.length_a   1.000
_cell.length_b   1.000
_cell.length_c   1.000
_cell.angle_alpha   90.00
_cell.angle_beta   90.00
_cell.angle_gamma   90.00
#
_symmetry.space_group_name_H-M   'P 1'
#
loop_
_entity.id
_entity.type
_entity.pdbx_description
1 polymer ?
#
loop_
_entity_poly.entity_id
_entity_poly.type
_entity_poly.pdbx_seq_one_letter_code
_entity_poly.pdbx_strand_id
1 'polypeptide(L)'
;MRVLTLSQFNEVNASGRLTFQDIVVIDEAPADIEGVVGGVITGAVQGELNHLAVRTARRGTPNAFVANAREAFTPFNGKLVRLEVFPGEYFVTEVELEEAEDFWANNRREFSTRPLIDDEYRGLDNLREIDLEAQGSRPESRYGGKASNMARLQSVLTGEFAQYQERGFAIPMSYYQEFMRTNVVDVNGRQLTYEEWILELLSLPEVLSDSQERFRVLDEFRDFVRDNGQLNVELVSALTRRIEEEFGDTLGMVRFRSSSNIEDALEFNGAGLYESTSVCAEDTLDPSSRDGSYCDPLRDNERTIERALRKVWASLWTFRAHEERTFYQLDPSDAAMGILVTRAFLDETVNGVAFTGDSRDPSNKDYVVTAQIGEESVVSPRPGTTVERSVLEVVDGEVVNIRRTRGSSLVPAGEVVMTDEKLRELGRVMWHVEQTLELDIEGNDPEDVILDFEFKVTPDGSV
;
A
#
# COMPACT_ATOMS: atom_id res chain seq x y z
N MET A 1 -13.01 17.13 17.75
CA MET A 1 -11.61 16.73 18.07
C MET A 1 -11.60 15.70 19.19
N ARG A 2 -10.79 14.67 19.10
CA ARG A 2 -10.58 13.64 20.13
C ARG A 2 -9.14 13.67 20.62
N VAL A 3 -8.93 14.01 21.88
CA VAL A 3 -7.62 14.02 22.54
C VAL A 3 -7.46 12.71 23.30
N LEU A 4 -6.59 11.82 22.83
CA LEU A 4 -6.53 10.42 23.24
C LEU A 4 -5.17 10.06 23.88
N THR A 5 -5.18 9.19 24.88
CA THR A 5 -3.98 8.45 25.28
C THR A 5 -3.70 7.35 24.26
N LEU A 6 -2.48 6.80 24.22
CA LEU A 6 -2.13 5.68 23.35
C LEU A 6 -3.08 4.49 23.52
N SER A 7 -3.46 4.16 24.76
CA SER A 7 -4.39 3.06 25.03
C SER A 7 -5.79 3.33 24.46
N GLN A 8 -6.30 4.56 24.64
CA GLN A 8 -7.59 4.96 24.08
C GLN A 8 -7.55 4.99 22.56
N PHE A 9 -6.46 5.50 21.98
CA PHE A 9 -6.26 5.50 20.55
C PHE A 9 -6.29 4.07 20.00
N ASN A 10 -5.52 3.15 20.57
CA ASN A 10 -5.47 1.77 20.13
C ASN A 10 -6.86 1.09 20.18
N GLU A 11 -7.65 1.36 21.26
CA GLU A 11 -9.00 0.83 21.38
C GLU A 11 -9.94 1.35 20.28
N VAL A 12 -9.99 2.67 20.08
CA VAL A 12 -10.91 3.27 19.08
C VAL A 12 -10.47 2.98 17.65
N ASN A 13 -9.16 2.90 17.41
CA ASN A 13 -8.59 2.57 16.11
C ASN A 13 -8.92 1.11 15.72
N ALA A 14 -8.71 0.16 16.62
CA ALA A 14 -8.96 -1.26 16.39
C ALA A 14 -10.45 -1.65 16.32
N SER A 15 -11.36 -0.72 16.52
CA SER A 15 -12.81 -0.98 16.52
C SER A 15 -13.60 -0.14 15.51
N GLY A 16 -12.93 0.52 14.57
CA GLY A 16 -13.59 1.33 13.53
C GLY A 16 -14.31 2.59 14.05
N ARG A 17 -13.96 3.08 15.25
CA ARG A 17 -14.61 4.24 15.87
C ARG A 17 -14.09 5.60 15.40
N LEU A 18 -13.02 5.61 14.60
CA LEU A 18 -12.46 6.82 14.01
C LEU A 18 -13.02 7.00 12.59
N THR A 19 -13.55 8.17 12.32
CA THR A 19 -14.19 8.52 11.05
C THR A 19 -13.63 9.84 10.50
N PHE A 20 -13.97 10.17 9.26
CA PHE A 20 -13.58 11.44 8.62
C PHE A 20 -14.08 12.70 9.35
N GLN A 21 -14.97 12.55 10.33
CA GLN A 21 -15.44 13.62 11.20
C GLN A 21 -14.53 13.86 12.41
N ASP A 22 -13.57 12.98 12.66
CA ASP A 22 -12.70 13.06 13.82
C ASP A 22 -11.36 13.73 13.49
N ILE A 23 -10.94 14.65 14.34
CA ILE A 23 -9.56 15.13 14.40
C ILE A 23 -8.92 14.43 15.60
N VAL A 24 -7.88 13.63 15.35
CA VAL A 24 -7.20 12.82 16.36
C VAL A 24 -5.98 13.55 16.88
N VAL A 25 -5.88 13.65 18.23
CA VAL A 25 -4.70 14.19 18.91
C VAL A 25 -4.12 13.14 19.84
N ILE A 26 -2.85 12.85 19.68
CA ILE A 26 -2.10 11.82 20.43
C ILE A 26 -0.64 12.26 20.61
N ASP A 27 0.01 11.91 21.73
CA ASP A 27 1.43 12.28 21.93
C ASP A 27 2.42 11.41 21.14
N GLU A 28 2.04 10.19 20.82
CA GLU A 28 2.85 9.27 20.00
C GLU A 28 2.63 9.53 18.50
N ALA A 29 3.49 8.95 17.65
CA ALA A 29 3.31 8.91 16.21
C ALA A 29 2.85 7.50 15.81
N PRO A 30 1.53 7.28 15.56
CA PRO A 30 1.05 5.96 15.17
C PRO A 30 1.56 5.60 13.77
N ALA A 31 1.79 4.31 13.55
CA ALA A 31 2.21 3.82 12.23
C ALA A 31 1.09 3.99 11.20
N ASP A 32 -0.17 3.82 11.63
CA ASP A 32 -1.34 3.94 10.76
C ASP A 32 -2.64 4.18 11.56
N ILE A 33 -3.70 4.58 10.84
CA ILE A 33 -5.07 4.71 11.34
C ILE A 33 -5.98 3.85 10.47
N GLU A 34 -6.86 3.03 11.11
CA GLU A 34 -7.76 2.11 10.40
C GLU A 34 -8.87 2.83 9.63
N GLY A 35 -9.29 4.01 10.07
CA GLY A 35 -10.29 4.83 9.38
C GLY A 35 -9.69 5.99 8.59
N VAL A 36 -10.53 6.68 7.86
CA VAL A 36 -10.24 8.01 7.33
C VAL A 36 -10.59 9.02 8.43
N VAL A 37 -9.67 9.92 8.75
CA VAL A 37 -9.89 10.98 9.76
C VAL A 37 -9.76 12.36 9.14
N GLY A 38 -10.44 13.35 9.74
CA GLY A 38 -10.44 14.74 9.28
C GLY A 38 -9.19 15.53 9.65
N GLY A 39 -8.35 15.01 10.54
CA GLY A 39 -7.06 15.64 10.91
C GLY A 39 -6.29 14.79 11.90
N VAL A 40 -4.96 14.98 11.92
CA VAL A 40 -4.05 14.26 12.83
C VAL A 40 -3.07 15.26 13.46
N ILE A 41 -2.97 15.23 14.77
CA ILE A 41 -1.96 15.99 15.52
C ILE A 41 -1.20 15.01 16.42
N THR A 42 0.12 14.95 16.26
CA THR A 42 0.99 14.07 17.05
C THR A 42 1.97 14.85 17.91
N GLY A 43 2.23 14.38 19.12
CA GLY A 43 3.27 14.92 20.02
C GLY A 43 4.67 14.42 19.73
N ALA A 44 4.80 13.43 18.85
CA ALA A 44 6.05 12.92 18.32
C ALA A 44 6.13 13.17 16.81
N VAL A 45 7.34 13.33 16.28
CA VAL A 45 7.57 13.53 14.84
C VAL A 45 7.25 12.23 14.11
N GLN A 46 6.37 12.30 13.12
CA GLN A 46 6.07 11.19 12.22
C GLN A 46 7.22 10.99 11.22
N GLY A 47 7.46 9.73 10.84
CA GLY A 47 8.32 9.44 9.69
C GLY A 47 7.70 10.00 8.42
N GLU A 48 8.50 10.63 7.59
CA GLU A 48 8.04 11.30 6.34
C GLU A 48 7.35 10.35 5.36
N LEU A 49 7.76 9.08 5.38
CA LEU A 49 7.27 8.02 4.50
C LEU A 49 6.32 7.04 5.21
N ASN A 50 5.90 7.39 6.42
CA ASN A 50 4.89 6.65 7.15
C ASN A 50 3.58 6.65 6.35
N HIS A 51 2.90 5.51 6.27
CA HIS A 51 1.64 5.36 5.52
C HIS A 51 0.61 6.43 5.88
N LEU A 52 0.50 6.77 7.17
CA LEU A 52 -0.40 7.83 7.64
C LEU A 52 -0.02 9.20 7.05
N ALA A 53 1.26 9.56 7.06
CA ALA A 53 1.74 10.83 6.51
C ALA A 53 1.48 10.93 5.00
N VAL A 54 1.78 9.87 4.26
CA VAL A 54 1.55 9.80 2.80
C VAL A 54 0.06 9.91 2.48
N ARG A 55 -0.80 9.12 3.15
CA ARG A 55 -2.25 9.14 2.89
C ARG A 55 -2.90 10.47 3.28
N THR A 56 -2.52 11.06 4.42
CA THR A 56 -3.05 12.38 4.83
C THR A 56 -2.64 13.48 3.88
N ALA A 57 -1.39 13.49 3.39
CA ALA A 57 -0.91 14.44 2.39
C ALA A 57 -1.71 14.32 1.08
N ARG A 58 -1.92 13.09 0.57
CA ARG A 58 -2.70 12.84 -0.66
C ARG A 58 -4.15 13.29 -0.53
N ARG A 59 -4.78 13.07 0.62
CA ARG A 59 -6.16 13.51 0.87
C ARG A 59 -6.29 15.01 1.12
N GLY A 60 -5.18 15.72 1.38
CA GLY A 60 -5.20 17.09 1.89
C GLY A 60 -5.72 17.17 3.34
N THR A 61 -5.61 16.07 4.09
CA THR A 61 -5.99 16.02 5.52
C THR A 61 -4.92 16.72 6.34
N PRO A 62 -5.29 17.71 7.19
CA PRO A 62 -4.35 18.36 8.08
C PRO A 62 -3.58 17.36 8.95
N ASN A 63 -2.25 17.41 8.92
CA ASN A 63 -1.38 16.55 9.70
C ASN A 63 -0.22 17.36 10.27
N ALA A 64 -0.08 17.42 11.60
CA ALA A 64 0.91 18.26 12.27
C ALA A 64 1.58 17.56 13.44
N PHE A 65 2.87 17.89 13.64
CA PHE A 65 3.58 17.66 14.88
C PHE A 65 3.46 18.89 15.79
N VAL A 66 3.00 18.70 17.02
CA VAL A 66 2.94 19.74 18.05
C VAL A 66 3.46 19.16 19.37
N ALA A 67 4.56 19.72 19.89
CA ALA A 67 5.13 19.26 21.16
C ALA A 67 4.06 19.34 22.29
N ASN A 68 3.96 18.28 23.12
CA ASN A 68 2.94 18.14 24.17
C ASN A 68 1.51 18.27 23.62
N ALA A 69 1.23 17.63 22.48
CA ALA A 69 -0.04 17.78 21.76
C ALA A 69 -1.26 17.57 22.65
N ARG A 70 -1.29 16.51 23.45
CA ARG A 70 -2.45 16.22 24.32
C ARG A 70 -2.72 17.34 25.32
N GLU A 71 -1.70 17.90 25.95
CA GLU A 71 -1.86 19.02 26.89
C GLU A 71 -2.39 20.27 26.17
N ALA A 72 -1.79 20.62 25.03
CA ALA A 72 -2.14 21.80 24.24
C ALA A 72 -3.60 21.75 23.72
N PHE A 73 -4.07 20.58 23.32
CA PHE A 73 -5.41 20.43 22.73
C PHE A 73 -6.49 19.91 23.69
N THR A 74 -6.17 19.62 24.96
CA THR A 74 -7.16 19.22 25.98
C THR A 74 -8.39 20.15 26.04
N PRO A 75 -8.28 21.50 25.91
CA PRO A 75 -9.45 22.39 25.92
C PRO A 75 -10.47 22.17 24.80
N PHE A 76 -10.03 21.49 23.71
CA PHE A 76 -10.84 21.20 22.52
C PHE A 76 -11.40 19.77 22.50
N ASN A 77 -11.08 18.95 23.51
CA ASN A 77 -11.54 17.56 23.55
C ASN A 77 -13.06 17.47 23.59
N GLY A 78 -13.64 16.71 22.67
CA GLY A 78 -15.09 16.53 22.52
C GLY A 78 -15.81 17.68 21.82
N LYS A 79 -15.11 18.70 21.32
CA LYS A 79 -15.68 19.84 20.63
C LYS A 79 -15.60 19.71 19.12
N LEU A 80 -16.52 20.40 18.42
CA LEU A 80 -16.44 20.66 17.00
C LEU A 80 -15.44 21.80 16.76
N VAL A 81 -14.43 21.55 15.95
CA VAL A 81 -13.40 22.54 15.64
C VAL A 81 -13.00 22.48 14.17
N ARG A 82 -12.66 23.62 13.61
CA ARG A 82 -11.91 23.74 12.36
C ARG A 82 -10.43 23.75 12.68
N LEU A 83 -9.68 22.85 12.04
CA LEU A 83 -8.22 22.76 12.10
C LEU A 83 -7.62 23.16 10.76
N GLU A 84 -6.75 24.17 10.77
CA GLU A 84 -5.97 24.62 9.61
C GLU A 84 -4.49 24.47 9.93
N VAL A 85 -3.73 23.84 9.05
CA VAL A 85 -2.29 23.57 9.21
C VAL A 85 -1.53 24.15 8.04
N PHE A 86 -0.50 24.96 8.36
CA PHE A 86 0.41 25.57 7.42
C PHE A 86 1.86 25.27 7.82
N PRO A 87 2.85 25.48 6.94
CA PRO A 87 4.24 25.33 7.30
C PRO A 87 4.62 26.19 8.53
N GLY A 88 4.88 25.53 9.68
CA GLY A 88 5.31 26.18 10.91
C GLY A 88 4.20 26.78 11.79
N GLU A 89 2.93 26.75 11.39
CA GLU A 89 1.82 27.29 12.18
C GLU A 89 0.54 26.47 12.01
N TYR A 90 -0.36 26.57 12.98
CA TYR A 90 -1.70 25.97 12.90
C TYR A 90 -2.73 26.87 13.57
N PHE A 91 -4.00 26.73 13.17
CA PHE A 91 -5.13 27.43 13.77
C PHE A 91 -6.21 26.43 14.17
N VAL A 92 -6.83 26.64 15.33
CA VAL A 92 -7.97 25.85 15.82
C VAL A 92 -9.05 26.79 16.26
N THR A 93 -10.24 26.65 15.67
CA THR A 93 -11.39 27.47 15.97
C THR A 93 -12.59 26.58 16.29
N GLU A 94 -13.30 26.83 17.39
CA GLU A 94 -14.58 26.15 17.65
C GLU A 94 -15.62 26.59 16.62
N VAL A 95 -16.39 25.64 16.12
CA VAL A 95 -17.40 25.84 15.06
C VAL A 95 -18.73 25.24 15.45
N GLU A 96 -19.80 25.73 14.85
CA GLU A 96 -21.14 25.20 15.01
C GLU A 96 -21.36 23.95 14.15
N LEU A 97 -22.37 23.15 14.48
CA LEU A 97 -22.63 21.88 13.80
C LEU A 97 -22.93 22.09 12.30
N GLU A 98 -23.68 23.14 11.96
CA GLU A 98 -24.02 23.45 10.56
C GLU A 98 -22.77 23.66 9.69
N GLU A 99 -21.76 24.40 10.21
CA GLU A 99 -20.49 24.61 9.50
C GLU A 99 -19.72 23.29 9.33
N ALA A 100 -19.72 22.42 10.35
CA ALA A 100 -19.06 21.13 10.28
C ALA A 100 -19.76 20.19 9.27
N GLU A 101 -21.09 20.14 9.26
CA GLU A 101 -21.88 19.35 8.32
C GLU A 101 -21.67 19.81 6.87
N ASP A 102 -21.66 21.11 6.62
CA ASP A 102 -21.37 21.68 5.31
C ASP A 102 -19.95 21.31 4.85
N PHE A 103 -18.96 21.38 5.74
CA PHE A 103 -17.59 20.98 5.42
C PHE A 103 -17.53 19.49 5.08
N TRP A 104 -18.11 18.61 5.87
CA TRP A 104 -18.08 17.16 5.63
C TRP A 104 -18.83 16.76 4.36
N ALA A 105 -19.91 17.46 4.00
CA ALA A 105 -20.66 17.21 2.77
C ALA A 105 -19.86 17.60 1.52
N ASN A 106 -19.09 18.70 1.59
CA ASN A 106 -18.44 19.29 0.41
C ASN A 106 -16.95 18.94 0.29
N ASN A 107 -16.35 18.28 1.30
CA ASN A 107 -14.90 18.03 1.33
C ASN A 107 -14.51 16.57 1.05
N ARG A 108 -15.42 15.78 0.47
CA ARG A 108 -15.09 14.46 -0.08
C ARG A 108 -14.53 14.62 -1.49
N ARG A 109 -13.50 13.85 -1.79
CA ARG A 109 -12.94 13.81 -3.14
C ARG A 109 -13.77 12.89 -4.02
N GLU A 110 -13.90 13.24 -5.28
CA GLU A 110 -14.38 12.35 -6.31
C GLU A 110 -13.19 11.77 -7.08
N PHE A 111 -13.28 10.51 -7.46
CA PHE A 111 -12.30 9.90 -8.36
C PHE A 111 -12.59 10.42 -9.78
N SER A 112 -11.60 10.98 -10.45
CA SER A 112 -11.80 11.67 -11.75
C SER A 112 -12.25 10.72 -12.86
N THR A 113 -11.84 9.45 -12.78
CA THR A 113 -12.14 8.45 -13.80
C THR A 113 -12.56 7.13 -13.14
N ARG A 114 -13.74 6.62 -13.48
CA ARG A 114 -14.21 5.32 -12.98
C ARG A 114 -13.18 4.22 -13.29
N PRO A 115 -12.72 3.45 -12.31
CA PRO A 115 -11.81 2.33 -12.54
C PRO A 115 -12.45 1.27 -13.45
N LEU A 116 -11.67 0.72 -14.37
CA LEU A 116 -12.12 -0.32 -15.28
C LEU A 116 -11.66 -1.69 -14.78
N ILE A 117 -12.45 -2.73 -15.13
CA ILE A 117 -12.14 -4.14 -14.88
C ILE A 117 -12.30 -4.91 -16.19
N ASP A 118 -11.22 -5.54 -16.66
CA ASP A 118 -11.26 -6.54 -17.71
C ASP A 118 -11.50 -7.92 -17.05
N ASP A 119 -12.74 -8.35 -16.99
CA ASP A 119 -13.15 -9.59 -16.31
C ASP A 119 -13.06 -10.84 -17.21
N GLU A 120 -12.64 -10.69 -18.46
CA GLU A 120 -12.51 -11.79 -19.42
C GLU A 120 -11.07 -12.31 -19.56
N TYR A 121 -10.07 -11.44 -19.37
CA TYR A 121 -8.69 -11.80 -19.60
C TYR A 121 -8.17 -12.83 -18.57
N ARG A 122 -7.46 -13.88 -19.04
CA ARG A 122 -6.99 -15.01 -18.20
C ARG A 122 -5.48 -15.31 -18.32
N GLY A 123 -4.72 -14.48 -19.05
CA GLY A 123 -3.28 -14.70 -19.22
C GLY A 123 -2.50 -14.48 -17.89
N LEU A 124 -1.55 -15.36 -17.61
CA LEU A 124 -0.57 -15.22 -16.54
C LEU A 124 0.72 -14.66 -17.12
N ASP A 125 0.68 -13.39 -17.53
CA ASP A 125 1.72 -12.81 -18.37
C ASP A 125 2.97 -12.45 -17.58
N ASN A 126 4.13 -12.73 -18.16
CA ASN A 126 5.40 -12.22 -17.69
C ASN A 126 5.39 -10.69 -17.72
N LEU A 127 5.98 -10.04 -16.73
CA LEU A 127 6.03 -8.57 -16.64
C LEU A 127 6.61 -7.90 -17.88
N ARG A 128 7.50 -8.58 -18.62
CA ARG A 128 8.10 -8.08 -19.86
C ARG A 128 7.22 -8.27 -21.10
N GLU A 129 6.16 -9.08 -20.98
CA GLU A 129 5.24 -9.45 -22.06
C GLU A 129 3.88 -8.75 -21.91
N ILE A 130 3.65 -8.05 -20.80
CA ILE A 130 2.44 -7.27 -20.60
C ILE A 130 2.37 -6.18 -21.67
N ASP A 131 1.30 -6.23 -22.47
CA ASP A 131 1.03 -5.22 -23.49
C ASP A 131 0.57 -3.91 -22.81
N LEU A 132 1.48 -2.95 -22.77
CA LEU A 132 1.25 -1.62 -22.17
C LEU A 132 0.41 -0.69 -23.06
N GLU A 133 0.27 -1.03 -24.37
CA GLU A 133 -0.43 -0.23 -25.37
C GLU A 133 -1.73 -0.88 -25.87
N ALA A 134 -2.20 -1.95 -25.20
CA ALA A 134 -3.36 -2.70 -25.65
C ALA A 134 -4.58 -1.79 -25.90
N GLN A 135 -5.06 -1.80 -27.15
CA GLN A 135 -6.20 -0.98 -27.54
C GLN A 135 -7.46 -1.41 -26.78
N GLY A 136 -8.07 -0.46 -26.07
CA GLY A 136 -9.37 -0.62 -25.41
C GLY A 136 -9.35 -1.16 -23.99
N SER A 137 -8.20 -1.60 -23.46
CA SER A 137 -8.03 -1.89 -22.03
C SER A 137 -6.67 -1.42 -21.54
N ARG A 138 -6.66 -0.58 -20.54
CA ARG A 138 -5.43 -0.20 -19.85
C ARG A 138 -4.90 -1.42 -19.08
N PRO A 139 -3.59 -1.65 -18.97
CA PRO A 139 -3.03 -2.77 -18.20
C PRO A 139 -3.55 -2.80 -16.75
N GLU A 140 -3.81 -1.64 -16.16
CA GLU A 140 -4.38 -1.49 -14.82
C GLU A 140 -5.75 -2.15 -14.68
N SER A 141 -6.56 -2.19 -15.77
CA SER A 141 -7.85 -2.86 -15.77
C SER A 141 -7.76 -4.39 -15.76
N ARG A 142 -6.60 -4.95 -16.14
CA ARG A 142 -6.32 -6.38 -16.15
C ARG A 142 -5.59 -6.84 -14.92
N TYR A 143 -4.49 -6.14 -14.57
CA TYR A 143 -3.50 -6.61 -13.60
C TYR A 143 -3.40 -5.73 -12.36
N GLY A 144 -4.02 -4.53 -12.37
CA GLY A 144 -3.91 -3.53 -11.32
C GLY A 144 -2.67 -2.65 -11.43
N GLY A 145 -2.61 -1.63 -10.57
CA GLY A 145 -1.60 -0.57 -10.64
C GLY A 145 -0.18 -1.09 -10.43
N LYS A 146 0.08 -1.85 -9.37
CA LYS A 146 1.45 -2.32 -9.08
C LYS A 146 2.04 -3.20 -10.18
N ALA A 147 1.26 -4.16 -10.71
CA ALA A 147 1.76 -5.03 -11.76
C ALA A 147 2.01 -4.25 -13.06
N SER A 148 1.13 -3.31 -13.39
CA SER A 148 1.28 -2.44 -14.56
C SER A 148 2.48 -1.51 -14.43
N ASN A 149 2.67 -0.88 -13.28
CA ASN A 149 3.82 -0.02 -13.03
C ASN A 149 5.14 -0.81 -13.01
N MET A 150 5.14 -2.03 -12.46
CA MET A 150 6.29 -2.91 -12.54
C MET A 150 6.60 -3.29 -14.00
N ALA A 151 5.59 -3.58 -14.83
CA ALA A 151 5.78 -3.85 -16.26
C ALA A 151 6.37 -2.63 -17.01
N ARG A 152 5.88 -1.42 -16.72
CA ARG A 152 6.45 -0.17 -17.25
C ARG A 152 7.91 0.00 -16.82
N LEU A 153 8.21 -0.24 -15.55
CA LEU A 153 9.59 -0.21 -15.06
C LEU A 153 10.49 -1.19 -15.83
N GLN A 154 10.01 -2.43 -16.06
CA GLN A 154 10.77 -3.41 -16.88
C GLN A 154 11.03 -2.92 -18.30
N SER A 155 10.09 -2.21 -18.92
CA SER A 155 10.20 -1.74 -20.30
C SER A 155 11.29 -0.67 -20.50
N VAL A 156 11.58 0.12 -19.46
CA VAL A 156 12.60 1.18 -19.52
C VAL A 156 13.97 0.75 -18.98
N LEU A 157 14.04 -0.27 -18.13
CA LEU A 157 15.30 -0.82 -17.62
C LEU A 157 15.99 -1.68 -18.69
N THR A 158 16.60 -1.02 -19.68
CA THR A 158 17.27 -1.68 -20.83
C THR A 158 18.76 -1.33 -20.87
N GLY A 159 19.52 -1.97 -21.77
CA GLY A 159 20.95 -1.71 -21.94
C GLY A 159 21.73 -1.97 -20.65
N GLU A 160 22.46 -1.00 -20.17
CA GLU A 160 23.24 -1.09 -18.92
C GLU A 160 22.37 -1.21 -17.66
N PHE A 161 21.10 -0.78 -17.74
CA PHE A 161 20.15 -0.89 -16.64
C PHE A 161 19.38 -2.21 -16.62
N ALA A 162 19.56 -3.11 -17.60
CA ALA A 162 18.86 -4.39 -17.67
C ALA A 162 19.14 -5.30 -16.45
N GLN A 163 20.26 -5.10 -15.76
CA GLN A 163 20.61 -5.85 -14.56
C GLN A 163 19.69 -5.56 -13.36
N TYR A 164 18.96 -4.44 -13.36
CA TYR A 164 17.99 -4.06 -12.33
C TYR A 164 16.57 -4.55 -12.62
N GLN A 165 16.36 -5.26 -13.75
CA GLN A 165 15.07 -5.84 -14.04
C GLN A 165 14.75 -6.97 -13.06
N GLU A 166 13.55 -6.92 -12.47
CA GLU A 166 13.03 -7.99 -11.62
C GLU A 166 12.27 -9.03 -12.45
N ARG A 167 12.35 -10.29 -12.05
CA ARG A 167 11.56 -11.38 -12.61
C ARG A 167 10.17 -11.39 -11.98
N GLY A 168 9.15 -11.73 -12.77
CA GLY A 168 7.83 -11.85 -12.25
C GLY A 168 6.75 -11.96 -13.32
N PHE A 169 5.53 -12.17 -12.84
CA PHE A 169 4.34 -12.25 -13.67
C PHE A 169 3.14 -11.67 -12.94
N ALA A 170 2.05 -11.45 -13.65
CA ALA A 170 0.82 -10.92 -13.09
C ALA A 170 -0.32 -11.93 -13.14
N ILE A 171 -1.16 -11.94 -12.11
CA ILE A 171 -2.43 -12.67 -12.06
C ILE A 171 -3.55 -11.65 -12.28
N PRO A 172 -4.32 -11.77 -13.37
CA PRO A 172 -5.34 -10.78 -13.70
C PRO A 172 -6.53 -10.81 -12.74
N MET A 173 -7.20 -9.67 -12.65
CA MET A 173 -8.36 -9.45 -11.78
C MET A 173 -9.56 -10.32 -12.12
N SER A 174 -9.64 -10.81 -13.33
CA SER A 174 -10.69 -11.72 -13.77
C SER A 174 -10.79 -12.98 -12.91
N TYR A 175 -9.67 -13.48 -12.35
CA TYR A 175 -9.70 -14.60 -11.41
C TYR A 175 -10.28 -14.21 -10.03
N TYR A 176 -10.06 -12.97 -9.60
CA TYR A 176 -10.74 -12.42 -8.42
C TYR A 176 -12.24 -12.31 -8.67
N GLN A 177 -12.66 -11.79 -9.84
CA GLN A 177 -14.06 -11.68 -10.20
C GLN A 177 -14.73 -13.06 -10.28
N GLU A 178 -14.08 -14.04 -10.90
CA GLU A 178 -14.55 -15.42 -10.91
C GLU A 178 -14.71 -15.96 -9.49
N PHE A 179 -13.73 -15.78 -8.62
CA PHE A 179 -13.77 -16.21 -7.23
C PHE A 179 -14.94 -15.59 -6.47
N MET A 180 -15.21 -14.31 -6.63
CA MET A 180 -16.30 -13.60 -5.96
C MET A 180 -17.68 -14.00 -6.48
N ARG A 181 -17.81 -14.36 -7.78
CA ARG A 181 -19.06 -14.70 -8.44
C ARG A 181 -19.41 -16.18 -8.44
N THR A 182 -18.44 -17.07 -8.23
CA THR A 182 -18.70 -18.53 -8.23
C THR A 182 -18.83 -19.12 -6.83
N ASN A 183 -18.21 -18.51 -5.82
CA ASN A 183 -18.41 -18.91 -4.43
C ASN A 183 -19.76 -18.41 -3.92
N VAL A 184 -20.50 -19.29 -3.27
CA VAL A 184 -21.82 -18.99 -2.74
C VAL A 184 -21.90 -19.26 -1.23
N VAL A 185 -22.75 -18.51 -0.56
CA VAL A 185 -23.04 -18.64 0.86
C VAL A 185 -24.56 -18.69 1.08
N ASP A 186 -25.01 -19.48 2.05
CA ASP A 186 -26.41 -19.47 2.48
C ASP A 186 -26.63 -18.35 3.50
N VAL A 187 -27.42 -17.37 3.13
CA VAL A 187 -27.84 -16.28 4.02
C VAL A 187 -29.36 -16.39 4.22
N ASN A 188 -29.77 -16.93 5.35
CA ASN A 188 -31.19 -17.10 5.71
C ASN A 188 -32.00 -17.88 4.66
N GLY A 189 -31.44 -18.95 4.08
CA GLY A 189 -32.07 -19.79 3.07
C GLY A 189 -31.97 -19.22 1.64
N ARG A 190 -31.25 -18.13 1.42
CA ARG A 190 -30.92 -17.55 0.11
C ARG A 190 -29.48 -17.88 -0.25
N GLN A 191 -29.29 -18.41 -1.45
CA GLN A 191 -27.93 -18.60 -1.99
C GLN A 191 -27.49 -17.29 -2.64
N LEU A 192 -26.45 -16.66 -2.07
CA LEU A 192 -25.83 -15.44 -2.59
C LEU A 192 -24.40 -15.74 -2.98
N THR A 193 -23.92 -15.16 -4.07
CA THR A 193 -22.49 -15.12 -4.37
C THR A 193 -21.77 -14.24 -3.33
N TYR A 194 -20.45 -14.37 -3.18
CA TYR A 194 -19.69 -13.50 -2.28
C TYR A 194 -19.81 -12.02 -2.68
N GLU A 195 -19.87 -11.74 -3.99
CA GLU A 195 -20.09 -10.39 -4.51
C GLU A 195 -21.45 -9.84 -4.08
N GLU A 196 -22.53 -10.60 -4.31
CA GLU A 196 -23.88 -10.21 -3.89
C GLU A 196 -23.98 -10.04 -2.37
N TRP A 197 -23.38 -10.93 -1.61
CA TRP A 197 -23.42 -10.89 -0.15
C TRP A 197 -22.78 -9.65 0.41
N ILE A 198 -21.55 -9.31 -0.01
CA ILE A 198 -20.88 -8.11 0.51
C ILE A 198 -21.61 -6.82 0.10
N LEU A 199 -22.09 -6.73 -1.13
CA LEU A 199 -22.85 -5.55 -1.59
C LEU A 199 -24.16 -5.39 -0.83
N GLU A 200 -24.87 -6.50 -0.54
CA GLU A 200 -26.06 -6.48 0.30
C GLU A 200 -25.73 -6.00 1.72
N LEU A 201 -24.68 -6.54 2.36
CA LEU A 201 -24.23 -6.14 3.69
C LEU A 201 -23.89 -4.64 3.76
N LEU A 202 -23.15 -4.12 2.78
CA LEU A 202 -22.75 -2.71 2.73
C LEU A 202 -23.92 -1.76 2.44
N SER A 203 -25.05 -2.27 1.93
CA SER A 203 -26.26 -1.48 1.68
C SER A 203 -27.18 -1.35 2.91
N LEU A 204 -26.91 -2.09 3.99
CA LEU A 204 -27.76 -2.08 5.19
C LEU A 204 -27.67 -0.71 5.89
N PRO A 205 -28.81 -0.13 6.32
CA PRO A 205 -28.83 1.21 6.96
C PRO A 205 -27.92 1.32 8.18
N GLU A 206 -27.85 0.28 9.01
CA GLU A 206 -26.97 0.19 10.18
C GLU A 206 -25.48 0.16 9.79
N VAL A 207 -25.11 -0.50 8.71
CA VAL A 207 -23.74 -0.55 8.20
C VAL A 207 -23.33 0.78 7.57
N LEU A 208 -24.26 1.44 6.87
CA LEU A 208 -24.05 2.77 6.28
C LEU A 208 -23.84 3.84 7.35
N SER A 209 -24.62 3.79 8.45
CA SER A 209 -24.64 4.84 9.46
C SER A 209 -23.67 4.62 10.62
N ASP A 210 -23.28 3.37 10.92
CA ASP A 210 -22.42 3.02 12.04
C ASP A 210 -21.10 2.41 11.56
N SER A 211 -20.01 3.13 11.79
CA SER A 211 -18.66 2.70 11.40
C SER A 211 -18.16 1.46 12.17
N GLN A 212 -18.65 1.24 13.40
CA GLN A 212 -18.31 0.04 14.17
C GLN A 212 -18.98 -1.20 13.60
N GLU A 213 -20.26 -1.06 13.22
CA GLU A 213 -20.98 -2.15 12.58
C GLU A 213 -20.37 -2.47 11.22
N ARG A 214 -20.00 -1.45 10.45
CA ARG A 214 -19.30 -1.60 9.19
C ARG A 214 -17.93 -2.29 9.35
N PHE A 215 -17.16 -1.92 10.38
CA PHE A 215 -15.91 -2.58 10.73
C PHE A 215 -16.13 -4.08 11.00
N ARG A 216 -17.11 -4.41 11.87
CA ARG A 216 -17.46 -5.78 12.22
C ARG A 216 -17.85 -6.61 11.00
N VAL A 217 -18.75 -6.09 10.18
CA VAL A 217 -19.25 -6.78 8.98
C VAL A 217 -18.14 -7.06 7.97
N LEU A 218 -17.28 -6.08 7.71
CA LEU A 218 -16.15 -6.25 6.79
C LEU A 218 -15.12 -7.25 7.32
N ASP A 219 -14.85 -7.25 8.61
CA ASP A 219 -13.92 -8.19 9.24
C ASP A 219 -14.45 -9.63 9.20
N GLU A 220 -15.73 -9.82 9.54
CA GLU A 220 -16.40 -11.12 9.44
C GLU A 220 -16.47 -11.63 7.99
N PHE A 221 -16.81 -10.77 7.04
CA PHE A 221 -16.82 -11.14 5.62
C PHE A 221 -15.44 -11.57 5.13
N ARG A 222 -14.42 -10.75 5.44
CA ARG A 222 -13.03 -11.02 5.05
C ARG A 222 -12.53 -12.36 5.61
N ASP A 223 -12.78 -12.60 6.90
CA ASP A 223 -12.38 -13.84 7.57
C ASP A 223 -13.10 -15.05 6.96
N PHE A 224 -14.40 -14.92 6.68
CA PHE A 224 -15.17 -15.99 6.04
C PHE A 224 -14.64 -16.33 4.64
N VAL A 225 -14.38 -15.32 3.80
CA VAL A 225 -13.86 -15.50 2.44
C VAL A 225 -12.47 -16.15 2.47
N ARG A 226 -11.62 -15.71 3.38
CA ARG A 226 -10.27 -16.26 3.56
C ARG A 226 -10.28 -17.73 3.96
N ASP A 227 -11.20 -18.11 4.86
CA ASP A 227 -11.21 -19.43 5.45
C ASP A 227 -12.03 -20.46 4.65
N ASN A 228 -13.05 -20.00 3.90
CA ASN A 228 -14.01 -20.88 3.21
C ASN A 228 -13.98 -20.79 1.69
N GLY A 229 -13.37 -19.76 1.09
CA GLY A 229 -13.39 -19.55 -0.35
C GLY A 229 -12.80 -20.73 -1.14
N GLN A 230 -13.56 -21.25 -2.10
CA GLN A 230 -13.10 -22.32 -3.00
C GLN A 230 -12.39 -21.72 -4.19
N LEU A 231 -11.27 -22.29 -4.57
CA LEU A 231 -10.44 -21.82 -5.66
C LEU A 231 -10.56 -22.74 -6.87
N ASN A 232 -10.40 -22.18 -8.03
CA ASN A 232 -10.29 -22.93 -9.28
C ASN A 232 -8.99 -23.75 -9.27
N VAL A 233 -9.13 -25.09 -9.31
CA VAL A 233 -7.99 -26.02 -9.25
C VAL A 233 -7.07 -25.88 -10.47
N GLU A 234 -7.65 -25.50 -11.62
CA GLU A 234 -6.87 -25.26 -12.84
C GLU A 234 -5.97 -24.03 -12.68
N LEU A 235 -6.48 -22.97 -12.04
CA LEU A 235 -5.69 -21.78 -11.71
C LEU A 235 -4.52 -22.13 -10.77
N VAL A 236 -4.79 -22.85 -9.68
CA VAL A 236 -3.73 -23.26 -8.72
C VAL A 236 -2.64 -24.08 -9.44
N SER A 237 -3.03 -25.05 -10.27
CA SER A 237 -2.11 -25.85 -11.05
C SER A 237 -1.33 -25.05 -12.09
N ALA A 238 -1.98 -24.05 -12.71
CA ALA A 238 -1.32 -23.15 -13.66
C ALA A 238 -0.30 -22.24 -12.96
N LEU A 239 -0.63 -21.73 -11.78
CA LEU A 239 0.26 -20.90 -10.97
C LEU A 239 1.49 -21.66 -10.48
N THR A 240 1.32 -22.90 -10.04
CA THR A 240 2.45 -23.77 -9.65
C THR A 240 3.46 -23.91 -10.80
N ARG A 241 2.96 -24.26 -12.00
CA ARG A 241 3.81 -24.35 -13.20
C ARG A 241 4.42 -23.00 -13.58
N ARG A 242 3.64 -21.92 -13.49
CA ARG A 242 4.13 -20.57 -13.85
C ARG A 242 5.25 -20.10 -12.93
N ILE A 243 5.16 -20.43 -11.63
CA ILE A 243 6.24 -20.18 -10.66
C ILE A 243 7.52 -20.94 -11.06
N GLU A 244 7.39 -22.22 -11.39
CA GLU A 244 8.54 -23.02 -11.83
C GLU A 244 9.15 -22.49 -13.13
N GLU A 245 8.34 -22.16 -14.13
CA GLU A 245 8.78 -21.58 -15.41
C GLU A 245 9.50 -20.24 -15.22
N GLU A 246 8.97 -19.36 -14.38
CA GLU A 246 9.50 -18.00 -14.19
C GLU A 246 10.74 -18.00 -13.30
N PHE A 247 10.74 -18.75 -12.20
CA PHE A 247 11.79 -18.68 -11.18
C PHE A 247 12.71 -19.91 -11.20
N GLY A 248 12.33 -21.00 -11.89
CA GLY A 248 13.14 -22.19 -12.08
C GLY A 248 13.18 -23.14 -10.87
N ASP A 249 12.40 -22.88 -9.82
CA ASP A 249 12.37 -23.69 -8.60
C ASP A 249 11.05 -23.50 -7.85
N THR A 250 10.38 -24.61 -7.49
CA THR A 250 9.18 -24.60 -6.64
C THR A 250 9.49 -24.44 -5.14
N LEU A 251 10.72 -24.71 -4.73
CA LEU A 251 11.22 -24.45 -3.38
C LEU A 251 11.63 -23.00 -3.17
N GLY A 252 11.72 -22.22 -4.25
CA GLY A 252 11.95 -20.78 -4.18
C GLY A 252 10.74 -20.06 -3.60
N MET A 253 10.95 -19.22 -2.59
CA MET A 253 9.90 -18.39 -2.05
C MET A 253 9.57 -17.25 -3.01
N VAL A 254 8.28 -17.06 -3.32
CA VAL A 254 7.79 -15.93 -4.10
C VAL A 254 6.89 -15.04 -3.26
N ARG A 255 6.69 -13.81 -3.68
CA ARG A 255 5.83 -12.84 -3.02
C ARG A 255 4.60 -12.55 -3.88
N PHE A 256 3.42 -12.79 -3.34
CA PHE A 256 2.14 -12.36 -3.91
C PHE A 256 1.82 -10.99 -3.33
N ARG A 257 1.86 -9.96 -4.18
CA ARG A 257 1.61 -8.57 -3.84
C ARG A 257 0.25 -8.15 -4.37
N SER A 258 -0.54 -7.47 -3.55
CA SER A 258 -1.77 -6.83 -4.01
C SER A 258 -1.49 -5.91 -5.19
N SER A 259 -2.39 -5.91 -6.16
CA SER A 259 -2.35 -5.04 -7.33
C SER A 259 -3.79 -4.74 -7.76
N SER A 260 -4.46 -3.80 -7.08
CA SER A 260 -5.83 -3.45 -7.42
C SER A 260 -5.88 -2.43 -8.56
N ASN A 261 -7.03 -2.33 -9.22
CA ASN A 261 -7.25 -1.38 -10.31
C ASN A 261 -7.34 0.10 -9.86
N ILE A 262 -7.30 0.34 -8.57
CA ILE A 262 -7.32 1.68 -7.97
C ILE A 262 -6.04 2.01 -7.20
N GLU A 263 -5.21 1.01 -6.91
CA GLU A 263 -3.93 1.17 -6.22
C GLU A 263 -2.91 1.85 -7.15
N ASP A 264 -2.11 2.75 -6.59
CA ASP A 264 -1.08 3.50 -7.32
C ASP A 264 -1.60 4.43 -8.43
N ALA A 265 -2.89 4.81 -8.37
CA ALA A 265 -3.41 5.89 -9.18
C ALA A 265 -2.90 7.26 -8.67
N LEU A 266 -2.84 8.26 -9.56
CA LEU A 266 -2.40 9.62 -9.17
C LEU A 266 -3.23 10.22 -8.03
N GLU A 267 -4.52 9.91 -7.99
CA GLU A 267 -5.46 10.46 -7.01
C GLU A 267 -5.59 9.60 -5.75
N PHE A 268 -5.30 8.30 -5.84
CA PHE A 268 -5.51 7.32 -4.78
C PHE A 268 -4.21 6.58 -4.46
N ASN A 269 -3.74 6.72 -3.24
CA ASN A 269 -2.58 5.98 -2.77
C ASN A 269 -3.02 4.75 -1.97
N GLY A 270 -2.77 3.56 -2.52
CA GLY A 270 -3.08 2.27 -1.90
C GLY A 270 -2.06 1.80 -0.86
N ALA A 271 -1.07 2.61 -0.50
CA ALA A 271 -0.01 2.22 0.42
C ALA A 271 -0.57 1.75 1.77
N GLY A 272 -0.22 0.53 2.15
CA GLY A 272 -0.64 -0.08 3.42
C GLY A 272 -2.11 -0.48 3.51
N LEU A 273 -2.91 -0.34 2.45
CA LEU A 273 -4.33 -0.72 2.48
C LEU A 273 -4.56 -2.22 2.34
N TYR A 274 -3.72 -2.90 1.56
CA TYR A 274 -3.89 -4.28 1.16
C TYR A 274 -2.76 -5.17 1.67
N GLU A 275 -3.02 -6.48 1.70
CA GLU A 275 -2.08 -7.45 2.18
C GLU A 275 -1.25 -8.06 1.05
N SER A 276 0.01 -8.33 1.36
CA SER A 276 0.92 -9.14 0.53
C SER A 276 1.41 -10.33 1.35
N THR A 277 1.71 -11.46 0.71
CA THR A 277 2.14 -12.66 1.42
C THR A 277 3.17 -13.45 0.64
N SER A 278 4.04 -14.17 1.34
CA SER A 278 5.00 -15.09 0.72
C SER A 278 4.33 -16.44 0.45
N VAL A 279 4.77 -17.08 -0.63
CA VAL A 279 4.25 -18.35 -1.15
C VAL A 279 5.40 -19.31 -1.39
N CYS A 280 5.22 -20.56 -1.05
CA CYS A 280 6.05 -21.70 -1.41
C CYS A 280 5.20 -22.65 -2.27
N ALA A 281 5.55 -22.84 -3.53
CA ALA A 281 4.77 -23.70 -4.41
C ALA A 281 4.82 -25.17 -3.98
N GLU A 282 5.92 -25.62 -3.38
CA GLU A 282 6.07 -26.98 -2.86
C GLU A 282 5.06 -27.28 -1.73
N ASP A 283 4.71 -26.30 -0.90
CA ASP A 283 3.67 -26.45 0.12
C ASP A 283 2.30 -26.78 -0.51
N THR A 284 2.03 -26.30 -1.73
CA THR A 284 0.83 -26.61 -2.49
C THR A 284 0.88 -28.01 -3.12
N LEU A 285 2.05 -28.44 -3.58
CA LEU A 285 2.24 -29.76 -4.21
C LEU A 285 2.17 -30.92 -3.21
N ASP A 286 2.63 -30.69 -1.98
CA ASP A 286 2.59 -31.68 -0.90
C ASP A 286 1.87 -31.09 0.33
N PRO A 287 0.54 -31.03 0.31
CA PRO A 287 -0.26 -30.52 1.44
C PRO A 287 -0.31 -31.52 2.61
N SER A 288 0.76 -32.25 2.82
CA SER A 288 0.86 -33.20 3.93
C SER A 288 0.82 -32.44 5.26
N SER A 289 0.39 -33.12 6.33
CA SER A 289 0.26 -32.63 7.70
C SER A 289 1.59 -32.22 8.36
N ARG A 290 2.43 -31.52 7.65
CA ARG A 290 3.72 -31.05 8.10
C ARG A 290 3.51 -29.72 8.86
N ASP A 291 4.05 -29.65 10.06
CA ASP A 291 4.18 -28.38 10.78
C ASP A 291 5.27 -27.54 10.07
N GLY A 292 4.87 -26.50 9.32
CA GLY A 292 5.77 -25.55 8.68
C GLY A 292 5.85 -25.61 7.15
N SER A 293 6.56 -24.65 6.58
CA SER A 293 6.76 -24.52 5.12
C SER A 293 8.03 -25.25 4.67
N TYR A 294 8.00 -25.85 3.48
CA TYR A 294 9.19 -26.42 2.83
C TYR A 294 10.26 -25.33 2.53
N CYS A 295 9.83 -24.15 2.17
CA CYS A 295 10.72 -23.04 1.85
C CYS A 295 11.23 -22.26 3.06
N ASP A 296 10.56 -22.39 4.23
CA ASP A 296 10.91 -21.68 5.47
C ASP A 296 10.61 -22.56 6.68
N PRO A 297 11.51 -23.51 7.00
CA PRO A 297 11.30 -24.47 8.08
C PRO A 297 11.18 -23.86 9.49
N LEU A 298 11.49 -22.58 9.65
CA LEU A 298 11.37 -21.87 10.94
C LEU A 298 9.97 -21.28 11.18
N ARG A 299 9.07 -21.42 10.20
CA ARG A 299 7.68 -20.93 10.30
C ARG A 299 6.71 -22.08 10.51
N ASP A 300 5.81 -21.92 11.45
CA ASP A 300 4.81 -22.92 11.86
C ASP A 300 3.63 -23.07 10.87
N ASN A 301 3.64 -22.35 9.74
CA ASN A 301 2.52 -22.33 8.81
C ASN A 301 2.96 -22.61 7.38
N GLU A 302 2.24 -23.51 6.70
CA GLU A 302 2.33 -23.68 5.26
C GLU A 302 2.02 -22.36 4.51
N ARG A 303 2.70 -22.16 3.39
CA ARG A 303 2.57 -20.97 2.54
C ARG A 303 2.05 -21.34 1.16
N THR A 304 0.90 -22.04 1.14
CA THR A 304 0.30 -22.52 -0.11
C THR A 304 -0.20 -21.37 -0.99
N ILE A 305 -0.29 -21.65 -2.30
CA ILE A 305 -0.86 -20.72 -3.29
C ILE A 305 -2.30 -20.37 -2.92
N GLU A 306 -3.09 -21.36 -2.52
CA GLU A 306 -4.51 -21.18 -2.18
C GLU A 306 -4.69 -20.23 -1.00
N ARG A 307 -3.89 -20.41 0.05
CA ARG A 307 -3.92 -19.51 1.21
C ARG A 307 -3.55 -18.08 0.80
N ALA A 308 -2.56 -17.93 -0.06
CA ALA A 308 -2.10 -16.63 -0.52
C ALA A 308 -3.15 -15.90 -1.36
N LEU A 309 -3.75 -16.58 -2.34
CA LEU A 309 -4.81 -16.01 -3.16
C LEU A 309 -5.98 -15.51 -2.30
N ARG A 310 -6.51 -16.37 -1.43
CA ARG A 310 -7.62 -15.99 -0.52
C ARG A 310 -7.24 -14.80 0.36
N LYS A 311 -6.03 -14.80 0.91
CA LYS A 311 -5.55 -13.73 1.80
C LYS A 311 -5.45 -12.39 1.05
N VAL A 312 -4.82 -12.38 -0.12
CA VAL A 312 -4.63 -11.15 -0.91
C VAL A 312 -5.97 -10.64 -1.42
N TRP A 313 -6.84 -11.51 -1.96
CA TRP A 313 -8.17 -11.13 -2.44
C TRP A 313 -9.09 -10.63 -1.33
N ALA A 314 -9.11 -11.31 -0.19
CA ALA A 314 -9.89 -10.86 0.97
C ALA A 314 -9.43 -9.49 1.50
N SER A 315 -8.16 -9.11 1.30
CA SER A 315 -7.64 -7.82 1.77
C SER A 315 -8.27 -6.60 1.07
N LEU A 316 -8.93 -6.79 -0.07
CA LEU A 316 -9.72 -5.73 -0.71
C LEU A 316 -10.84 -5.22 0.21
N TRP A 317 -11.32 -6.06 1.12
CA TRP A 317 -12.42 -5.80 2.03
C TRP A 317 -11.98 -5.45 3.45
N THR A 318 -10.71 -5.05 3.66
CA THR A 318 -10.30 -4.46 4.93
C THR A 318 -11.09 -3.18 5.19
N PHE A 319 -11.42 -2.92 6.44
CA PHE A 319 -12.14 -1.69 6.82
C PHE A 319 -11.42 -0.44 6.32
N ARG A 320 -10.10 -0.39 6.50
CA ARG A 320 -9.26 0.71 6.03
C ARG A 320 -9.39 0.97 4.53
N ALA A 321 -9.30 -0.09 3.72
CA ALA A 321 -9.43 0.02 2.27
C ALA A 321 -10.84 0.45 1.86
N HIS A 322 -11.87 -0.03 2.55
CA HIS A 322 -13.26 0.36 2.31
C HIS A 322 -13.49 1.84 2.64
N GLU A 323 -13.07 2.31 3.83
CA GLU A 323 -13.23 3.71 4.25
C GLU A 323 -12.48 4.66 3.29
N GLU A 324 -11.28 4.29 2.84
CA GLU A 324 -10.53 5.08 1.87
C GLU A 324 -11.30 5.19 0.55
N ARG A 325 -11.79 4.08 -0.02
CA ARG A 325 -12.61 4.09 -1.23
C ARG A 325 -13.89 4.92 -1.07
N THR A 326 -14.56 4.79 0.07
CA THR A 326 -15.77 5.54 0.38
C THR A 326 -15.51 7.05 0.47
N PHE A 327 -14.34 7.46 0.99
CA PHE A 327 -13.93 8.86 1.03
C PHE A 327 -13.79 9.45 -0.39
N TYR A 328 -13.28 8.65 -1.35
CA TYR A 328 -13.18 9.01 -2.76
C TYR A 328 -14.44 8.71 -3.56
N GLN A 329 -15.55 8.39 -2.91
CA GLN A 329 -16.86 8.12 -3.53
C GLN A 329 -16.84 7.00 -4.58
N LEU A 330 -15.93 6.02 -4.43
CA LEU A 330 -15.84 4.87 -5.30
C LEU A 330 -16.91 3.84 -4.94
N ASP A 331 -17.62 3.33 -5.95
CA ASP A 331 -18.53 2.21 -5.76
C ASP A 331 -17.74 0.95 -5.36
N PRO A 332 -18.19 0.20 -4.34
CA PRO A 332 -17.51 -1.03 -3.94
C PRO A 332 -17.35 -2.06 -5.07
N SER A 333 -18.26 -2.09 -6.05
CA SER A 333 -18.21 -2.98 -7.21
C SER A 333 -17.17 -2.58 -8.28
N ASP A 334 -16.65 -1.35 -8.22
CA ASP A 334 -15.64 -0.87 -9.17
C ASP A 334 -14.21 -1.28 -8.78
N ALA A 335 -14.03 -1.86 -7.60
CA ALA A 335 -12.74 -2.32 -7.10
C ALA A 335 -12.52 -3.81 -7.36
N ALA A 336 -11.38 -4.17 -7.90
CA ALA A 336 -10.96 -5.55 -8.09
C ALA A 336 -9.47 -5.73 -7.73
N MET A 337 -9.07 -6.99 -7.48
CA MET A 337 -7.75 -7.32 -7.02
C MET A 337 -7.01 -8.27 -7.98
N GLY A 338 -6.06 -7.74 -8.74
CA GLY A 338 -5.00 -8.51 -9.37
C GLY A 338 -3.86 -8.82 -8.38
N ILE A 339 -2.89 -9.61 -8.80
CA ILE A 339 -1.73 -9.93 -7.98
C ILE A 339 -0.47 -9.82 -8.84
N LEU A 340 0.50 -9.07 -8.32
CA LEU A 340 1.87 -9.08 -8.82
C LEU A 340 2.65 -10.19 -8.10
N VAL A 341 3.27 -11.08 -8.86
CA VAL A 341 4.12 -12.16 -8.34
C VAL A 341 5.57 -11.86 -8.66
N THR A 342 6.39 -11.72 -7.64
CA THR A 342 7.83 -11.50 -7.74
C THR A 342 8.58 -12.50 -6.86
N ARG A 343 9.89 -12.57 -6.99
CA ARG A 343 10.75 -13.28 -6.03
C ARG A 343 10.56 -12.71 -4.63
N ALA A 344 10.58 -13.56 -3.60
CA ALA A 344 10.71 -13.11 -2.23
C ALA A 344 12.19 -12.96 -1.86
N PHE A 345 12.58 -11.77 -1.44
CA PHE A 345 13.91 -11.49 -0.92
C PHE A 345 13.90 -11.78 0.58
N LEU A 346 14.45 -12.93 0.97
CA LEU A 346 14.49 -13.37 2.38
C LEU A 346 15.83 -13.04 3.04
N ASP A 347 16.81 -12.65 2.24
CA ASP A 347 18.19 -12.46 2.61
C ASP A 347 18.71 -11.06 2.23
N GLU A 348 17.80 -10.11 2.02
CA GLU A 348 18.22 -8.74 1.75
C GLU A 348 19.08 -8.18 2.88
N THR A 349 20.17 -7.52 2.50
CA THR A 349 21.05 -6.81 3.45
C THR A 349 20.53 -5.43 3.78
N VAL A 350 19.84 -4.81 2.82
CA VAL A 350 19.22 -3.50 2.96
C VAL A 350 17.87 -3.52 2.22
N ASN A 351 16.88 -2.87 2.81
CA ASN A 351 15.65 -2.47 2.13
C ASN A 351 15.47 -0.96 2.22
N GLY A 352 14.74 -0.39 1.27
CA GLY A 352 14.53 1.05 1.25
C GLY A 352 13.42 1.50 0.33
N VAL A 353 13.08 2.78 0.49
CA VAL A 353 12.23 3.54 -0.42
C VAL A 353 12.94 4.80 -0.86
N ALA A 354 12.70 5.23 -2.09
CA ALA A 354 13.34 6.40 -2.65
C ALA A 354 12.35 7.19 -3.52
N PHE A 355 12.51 8.51 -3.55
CA PHE A 355 11.65 9.44 -4.27
C PHE A 355 12.48 10.36 -5.15
N THR A 356 11.98 10.70 -6.35
CA THR A 356 12.61 11.68 -7.26
C THR A 356 12.35 13.13 -6.87
N GLY A 357 11.95 13.40 -5.64
CA GLY A 357 11.73 14.73 -5.07
C GLY A 357 11.33 14.67 -3.61
N ASP A 358 11.14 15.81 -2.97
CA ASP A 358 10.60 15.90 -1.61
C ASP A 358 9.08 16.18 -1.68
N SER A 359 8.25 15.23 -1.31
CA SER A 359 6.78 15.36 -1.35
C SER A 359 6.23 16.49 -0.48
N ARG A 360 7.03 17.05 0.44
CA ARG A 360 6.67 18.17 1.32
C ARG A 360 7.04 19.51 0.72
N ASP A 361 8.00 19.53 -0.21
CA ASP A 361 8.45 20.70 -0.91
C ASP A 361 8.62 20.37 -2.40
N PRO A 362 7.55 20.50 -3.21
CA PRO A 362 7.58 20.15 -4.63
C PRO A 362 8.60 20.98 -5.45
N SER A 363 9.08 22.11 -4.90
CA SER A 363 10.14 22.89 -5.52
C SER A 363 11.53 22.27 -5.34
N ASN A 364 11.69 21.36 -4.38
CA ASN A 364 12.94 20.65 -4.12
C ASN A 364 12.99 19.35 -4.93
N LYS A 365 13.81 19.32 -5.97
CA LYS A 365 14.01 18.18 -6.87
C LYS A 365 15.15 17.25 -6.43
N ASP A 366 15.74 17.46 -5.25
CA ASP A 366 16.72 16.50 -4.68
C ASP A 366 16.03 15.17 -4.41
N TYR A 367 16.67 14.06 -4.78
CA TYR A 367 16.14 12.73 -4.50
C TYR A 367 16.25 12.39 -3.02
N VAL A 368 15.25 11.76 -2.49
CA VAL A 368 15.20 11.35 -1.07
C VAL A 368 15.26 9.83 -0.99
N VAL A 369 16.25 9.30 -0.28
CA VAL A 369 16.43 7.87 -0.06
C VAL A 369 16.34 7.58 1.44
N THR A 370 15.47 6.63 1.79
CA THR A 370 15.35 6.11 3.16
C THR A 370 15.66 4.62 3.16
N ALA A 371 16.57 4.17 4.00
CA ALA A 371 17.06 2.80 4.01
C ALA A 371 17.22 2.23 5.41
N GLN A 372 17.11 0.90 5.53
CA GLN A 372 17.37 0.17 6.75
C GLN A 372 17.98 -1.20 6.46
N ILE A 373 18.73 -1.74 7.42
CA ILE A 373 19.34 -3.06 7.31
C ILE A 373 18.30 -4.18 7.42
N GLY A 374 18.48 -5.22 6.61
CA GLY A 374 17.67 -6.44 6.61
C GLY A 374 16.19 -6.18 6.30
N GLU A 375 15.31 -6.91 6.96
CA GLU A 375 13.85 -6.86 6.78
C GLU A 375 13.16 -5.78 7.64
N GLU A 376 13.88 -4.95 8.40
CA GLU A 376 13.25 -3.92 9.23
C GLU A 376 12.56 -2.88 8.37
N SER A 377 11.29 -2.61 8.65
CA SER A 377 10.47 -1.69 7.85
C SER A 377 11.04 -0.26 7.85
N VAL A 378 11.20 0.33 6.68
CA VAL A 378 11.57 1.74 6.52
C VAL A 378 10.37 2.68 6.66
N VAL A 379 9.17 2.18 6.35
CA VAL A 379 7.91 2.97 6.35
C VAL A 379 7.25 2.95 7.73
N SER A 380 7.33 1.82 8.44
CA SER A 380 6.78 1.61 9.78
C SER A 380 7.78 0.87 10.65
N PRO A 381 8.91 1.52 11.02
CA PRO A 381 9.94 0.90 11.84
C PRO A 381 9.40 0.61 13.25
N ARG A 382 9.98 -0.38 13.92
CA ARG A 382 9.64 -0.68 15.31
C ARG A 382 9.83 0.55 16.21
N PRO A 383 9.02 0.72 17.26
CA PRO A 383 9.14 1.84 18.17
C PRO A 383 10.59 1.99 18.72
N GLY A 384 11.14 3.20 18.64
CA GLY A 384 12.51 3.51 19.04
C GLY A 384 13.57 3.24 17.97
N THR A 385 13.19 2.72 16.81
CA THR A 385 14.11 2.57 15.66
C THR A 385 14.07 3.82 14.79
N THR A 386 15.25 4.34 14.43
CA THR A 386 15.41 5.36 13.38
C THR A 386 16.00 4.74 12.12
N VAL A 387 15.53 5.20 10.97
CA VAL A 387 16.01 4.76 9.65
C VAL A 387 16.96 5.77 9.06
N GLU A 388 17.94 5.32 8.27
CA GLU A 388 18.85 6.22 7.57
C GLU A 388 18.08 7.02 6.51
N ARG A 389 18.37 8.33 6.40
CA ARG A 389 17.82 9.21 5.37
C ARG A 389 18.94 9.98 4.69
N SER A 390 19.02 9.85 3.39
CA SER A 390 19.95 10.55 2.51
C SER A 390 19.20 11.40 1.50
N VAL A 391 19.77 12.54 1.16
CA VAL A 391 19.30 13.45 0.12
C VAL A 391 20.38 13.52 -0.94
N LEU A 392 20.00 13.27 -2.21
CA LEU A 392 20.90 13.20 -3.34
C LEU A 392 20.61 14.36 -4.29
N GLU A 393 21.60 15.18 -4.56
CA GLU A 393 21.56 16.17 -5.61
C GLU A 393 21.98 15.50 -6.93
N VAL A 394 21.07 15.39 -7.87
CA VAL A 394 21.28 14.73 -9.17
C VAL A 394 21.27 15.76 -10.28
N VAL A 395 22.34 15.75 -11.09
CA VAL A 395 22.49 16.66 -12.25
C VAL A 395 22.91 15.83 -13.46
N ASP A 396 22.13 15.87 -14.52
CA ASP A 396 22.39 15.12 -15.77
C ASP A 396 22.70 13.62 -15.55
N GLY A 397 22.00 12.99 -14.61
CA GLY A 397 22.16 11.57 -14.28
C GLY A 397 23.29 11.24 -13.31
N GLU A 398 24.06 12.24 -12.89
CA GLU A 398 25.13 12.05 -11.92
C GLU A 398 24.75 12.59 -10.54
N VAL A 399 24.98 11.78 -9.50
CA VAL A 399 24.81 12.23 -8.12
C VAL A 399 26.03 13.08 -7.72
N VAL A 400 25.85 14.38 -7.77
CA VAL A 400 26.94 15.35 -7.52
C VAL A 400 27.18 15.60 -6.03
N ASN A 401 26.14 15.42 -5.19
CA ASN A 401 26.24 15.60 -3.76
C ASN A 401 25.35 14.60 -3.01
N ILE A 402 25.82 14.12 -1.84
CA ILE A 402 25.09 13.22 -0.94
C ILE A 402 25.08 13.86 0.45
N ARG A 403 23.90 14.11 0.97
CA ARG A 403 23.71 14.67 2.30
C ARG A 403 22.92 13.71 3.18
N ARG A 404 23.58 13.03 4.13
CA ARG A 404 22.89 12.20 5.12
C ARG A 404 22.28 13.10 6.19
N THR A 405 20.96 13.10 6.27
CA THR A 405 20.20 13.96 7.19
C THR A 405 19.81 13.23 8.48
N ARG A 406 19.84 11.89 8.47
CA ARG A 406 19.58 11.05 9.63
C ARG A 406 20.31 9.71 9.49
N GLY A 407 20.87 9.20 10.56
CA GLY A 407 21.47 7.86 10.64
C GLY A 407 20.49 6.82 11.14
N SER A 408 20.77 5.54 10.84
CA SER A 408 20.04 4.40 11.41
C SER A 408 20.49 4.13 12.85
N SER A 409 19.52 3.77 13.72
CA SER A 409 19.83 3.29 15.07
C SER A 409 20.24 1.81 15.12
N LEU A 410 20.17 1.10 13.99
CA LEU A 410 20.49 -0.33 13.90
C LEU A 410 21.93 -0.59 13.42
N VAL A 411 22.66 0.45 13.07
CA VAL A 411 24.10 0.36 12.76
C VAL A 411 24.92 1.12 13.80
N PRO A 412 26.18 0.74 14.06
CA PRO A 412 27.07 1.46 14.97
C PRO A 412 27.21 2.93 14.61
N ALA A 413 27.45 3.77 15.62
CA ALA A 413 27.63 5.20 15.42
C ALA A 413 28.80 5.48 14.46
N GLY A 414 28.52 6.21 13.39
CA GLY A 414 29.47 6.53 12.33
C GLY A 414 29.47 5.54 11.16
N GLU A 415 28.75 4.44 11.24
CA GLU A 415 28.49 3.55 10.11
C GLU A 415 27.23 3.97 9.36
N VAL A 416 27.10 3.51 8.12
CA VAL A 416 26.00 3.85 7.21
C VAL A 416 25.28 2.58 6.74
N VAL A 417 23.98 2.68 6.47
CA VAL A 417 23.20 1.60 5.86
C VAL A 417 23.53 1.49 4.37
N MET A 418 23.52 2.63 3.68
CA MET A 418 23.86 2.72 2.25
C MET A 418 25.20 3.42 2.06
N THR A 419 26.14 2.77 1.35
CA THR A 419 27.40 3.42 0.98
C THR A 419 27.15 4.53 -0.07
N ASP A 420 28.08 5.47 -0.19
CA ASP A 420 28.00 6.52 -1.23
C ASP A 420 27.97 5.93 -2.64
N GLU A 421 28.69 4.82 -2.86
CA GLU A 421 28.69 4.11 -4.13
C GLU A 421 27.30 3.60 -4.48
N LYS A 422 26.61 2.94 -3.52
CA LYS A 422 25.25 2.42 -3.70
C LYS A 422 24.19 3.53 -3.86
N LEU A 423 24.37 4.64 -3.14
CA LEU A 423 23.51 5.81 -3.32
C LEU A 423 23.68 6.43 -4.71
N ARG A 424 24.90 6.47 -5.25
CA ARG A 424 25.16 6.94 -6.63
C ARG A 424 24.59 5.99 -7.67
N GLU A 425 24.73 4.68 -7.47
CA GLU A 425 24.16 3.66 -8.34
C GLU A 425 22.64 3.81 -8.39
N LEU A 426 21.97 3.83 -7.24
CA LEU A 426 20.52 4.01 -7.13
C LEU A 426 20.06 5.34 -7.77
N GLY A 427 20.74 6.45 -7.48
CA GLY A 427 20.39 7.76 -8.06
C GLY A 427 20.46 7.80 -9.57
N ARG A 428 21.43 7.10 -10.20
CA ARG A 428 21.51 6.98 -11.67
C ARG A 428 20.35 6.15 -12.24
N VAL A 429 19.99 5.05 -11.58
CA VAL A 429 18.85 4.22 -12.00
C VAL A 429 17.55 5.02 -11.90
N MET A 430 17.31 5.70 -10.79
CA MET A 430 16.13 6.53 -10.59
C MET A 430 16.03 7.63 -11.64
N TRP A 431 17.14 8.33 -11.92
CA TRP A 431 17.18 9.35 -12.95
C TRP A 431 16.87 8.79 -14.35
N HIS A 432 17.47 7.64 -14.69
CA HIS A 432 17.17 6.98 -15.97
C HIS A 432 15.68 6.66 -16.11
N VAL A 433 15.08 6.10 -15.07
CA VAL A 433 13.64 5.78 -15.07
C VAL A 433 12.80 7.07 -15.19
N GLU A 434 13.10 8.10 -14.40
CA GLU A 434 12.40 9.39 -14.46
C GLU A 434 12.43 10.02 -15.84
N GLN A 435 13.55 9.90 -16.58
CA GLN A 435 13.70 10.48 -17.92
C GLN A 435 13.09 9.62 -19.04
N THR A 436 12.88 8.34 -18.81
CA THR A 436 12.46 7.40 -19.86
C THR A 436 11.07 6.81 -19.67
N LEU A 437 10.53 6.89 -18.45
CA LEU A 437 9.21 6.36 -18.15
C LEU A 437 8.12 7.28 -18.72
N GLU A 438 7.36 6.77 -19.67
CA GLU A 438 6.17 7.47 -20.16
C GLU A 438 5.06 7.35 -19.12
N LEU A 439 4.62 8.49 -18.57
CA LEU A 439 3.55 8.58 -17.60
C LEU A 439 2.25 8.98 -18.31
N ASP A 440 1.21 8.15 -18.14
CA ASP A 440 -0.15 8.51 -18.55
C ASP A 440 -0.78 9.42 -17.48
N ILE A 441 -0.43 10.71 -17.54
CA ILE A 441 -0.83 11.72 -16.55
C ILE A 441 -1.67 12.81 -17.20
N GLU A 442 -2.83 12.45 -17.78
CA GLU A 442 -3.73 13.44 -18.40
C GLU A 442 -3.94 14.66 -17.49
N GLY A 443 -3.52 15.84 -17.99
CA GLY A 443 -3.76 17.12 -17.32
C GLY A 443 -2.74 17.53 -16.26
N ASN A 444 -1.71 16.74 -15.98
CA ASN A 444 -0.61 17.11 -15.09
C ASN A 444 0.69 17.39 -15.87
N ASP A 445 1.56 18.22 -15.31
CA ASP A 445 2.90 18.41 -15.85
C ASP A 445 3.78 17.24 -15.40
N PRO A 446 4.47 16.51 -16.29
CA PRO A 446 5.41 15.46 -15.93
C PRO A 446 6.46 15.91 -14.89
N GLU A 447 6.86 17.18 -14.94
CA GLU A 447 7.82 17.74 -13.99
C GLU A 447 7.30 17.84 -12.56
N ASP A 448 5.97 17.77 -12.36
CA ASP A 448 5.36 17.79 -11.03
C ASP A 448 5.17 16.39 -10.42
N VAL A 449 5.45 15.33 -11.18
CA VAL A 449 5.31 13.95 -10.73
C VAL A 449 6.57 13.50 -10.00
N ILE A 450 6.40 13.02 -8.78
CA ILE A 450 7.45 12.38 -7.98
C ILE A 450 7.27 10.87 -8.08
N LEU A 451 8.27 10.17 -8.57
CA LEU A 451 8.29 8.71 -8.62
C LEU A 451 8.66 8.15 -7.24
N ASP A 452 7.96 7.10 -6.84
CA ASP A 452 8.17 6.33 -5.60
C ASP A 452 8.74 4.96 -5.95
N PHE A 453 9.91 4.65 -5.41
CA PHE A 453 10.64 3.40 -5.65
C PHE A 453 10.77 2.61 -4.36
N GLU A 454 10.46 1.31 -4.43
CA GLU A 454 10.93 0.33 -3.45
C GLU A 454 12.20 -0.32 -3.99
N PHE A 455 13.23 -0.44 -3.17
CA PHE A 455 14.46 -1.13 -3.56
C PHE A 455 14.99 -2.06 -2.46
N LYS A 456 15.80 -3.01 -2.87
CA LYS A 456 16.50 -3.93 -1.98
C LYS A 456 17.95 -4.08 -2.40
N VAL A 457 18.82 -4.32 -1.43
CA VAL A 457 20.22 -4.71 -1.69
C VAL A 457 20.39 -6.15 -1.24
N THR A 458 20.78 -6.99 -2.18
CA THR A 458 21.02 -8.42 -1.96
C THR A 458 22.40 -8.69 -1.36
N PRO A 459 22.70 -9.89 -0.83
CA PRO A 459 24.00 -10.20 -0.22
C PRO A 459 25.21 -10.08 -1.15
N ASP A 460 25.02 -10.22 -2.46
CA ASP A 460 26.04 -9.99 -3.48
C ASP A 460 26.28 -8.49 -3.77
N GLY A 461 25.50 -7.64 -3.13
CA GLY A 461 25.57 -6.19 -3.26
C GLY A 461 24.83 -5.61 -4.46
N SER A 462 24.01 -6.38 -5.17
CA SER A 462 23.12 -5.84 -6.23
C SER A 462 21.98 -5.04 -5.61
N VAL A 463 21.62 -3.93 -6.27
CA VAL A 463 20.45 -3.08 -5.87
C VAL A 463 19.23 -3.51 -6.67
#